data_e56b05b39c62de0982cd2dcd0681ec6f
#
_entry.id   e56b05b39c62de0982cd2dcd0681ec6f
#
_cell.length_a   1.000
_cell.length_b   1.000
_cell.length_c   1.000
_cell.angle_alpha   90.00
_cell.angle_beta   90.00
_cell.angle_gamma   90.00
#
_symmetry.space_group_name_H-M   'P 1'
#
loop_
_entity.id
_entity.type
_entity.pdbx_description
1 polymer ?
#
loop_
_entity_poly.entity_id
_entity_poly.type
_entity_poly.pdbx_seq_one_letter_code
_entity_poly.pdbx_strand_id
1 'polypeptide(L)'
;MELDNIDFQILRLLTENSRIQWKDLGAHIHMTGQAVGNRIKKLEESGVIKAYSLIVDDMKVGLSFTAFVIIYMKTANHDSFVRFIHDRSEVIEAHRVSGEGCYHLKIKVESQEQLNLFLNKLLDHGNYSLHLSIQEVKQHHSLTAALR
;
A
#
# COMPACT_ATOMS: atom_id res chain seq x y z
N MET A 1 13.80 16.37 -7.26
CA MET A 1 13.07 16.92 -8.43
C MET A 1 11.92 17.76 -7.91
N GLU A 2 11.78 18.99 -8.37
CA GLU A 2 10.61 19.81 -8.07
C GLU A 2 9.51 19.47 -9.09
N LEU A 3 8.30 19.17 -8.60
CA LEU A 3 7.15 18.79 -9.45
C LEU A 3 6.43 20.06 -9.90
N ASP A 4 6.08 20.13 -11.19
CA ASP A 4 5.24 21.19 -11.74
C ASP A 4 3.77 20.76 -11.87
N ASN A 5 2.90 21.69 -12.25
CA ASN A 5 1.47 21.43 -12.42
C ASN A 5 1.16 20.35 -13.46
N ILE A 6 1.98 20.23 -14.49
CA ILE A 6 1.84 19.19 -15.53
C ILE A 6 2.14 17.80 -14.93
N ASP A 7 3.18 17.70 -14.10
CA ASP A 7 3.52 16.44 -13.43
C ASP A 7 2.37 15.97 -12.52
N PHE A 8 1.74 16.90 -11.79
CA PHE A 8 0.55 16.58 -10.98
C PHE A 8 -0.64 16.12 -11.83
N GLN A 9 -0.88 16.73 -13.00
CA GLN A 9 -1.94 16.30 -13.92
C GLN A 9 -1.65 14.89 -14.46
N ILE A 10 -0.41 14.59 -14.83
CA ILE A 10 0.01 13.25 -15.28
C ILE A 10 -0.24 12.22 -14.16
N LEU A 11 0.22 12.50 -12.94
CA LEU A 11 0.03 11.62 -11.78
C LEU A 11 -1.45 11.35 -11.51
N ARG A 12 -2.31 12.39 -11.58
CA ARG A 12 -3.75 12.24 -11.39
C ARG A 12 -4.36 11.29 -12.43
N LEU A 13 -4.08 11.52 -13.72
CA LEU A 13 -4.61 10.68 -14.80
C LEU A 13 -4.11 9.23 -14.70
N LEU A 14 -2.84 9.03 -14.31
CA LEU A 14 -2.29 7.69 -14.09
C LEU A 14 -2.91 7.00 -12.87
N THR A 15 -3.29 7.72 -11.81
CA THR A 15 -3.99 7.11 -10.66
C THR A 15 -5.42 6.69 -10.99
N GLU A 16 -6.08 7.37 -11.94
CA GLU A 16 -7.40 6.99 -12.44
C GLU A 16 -7.31 5.80 -13.42
N ASN A 17 -6.32 5.81 -14.32
CA ASN A 17 -6.06 4.74 -15.27
C ASN A 17 -4.56 4.60 -15.56
N SER A 18 -3.89 3.69 -14.85
CA SER A 18 -2.45 3.43 -15.06
C SER A 18 -2.11 2.81 -16.42
N ARG A 19 -3.11 2.37 -17.20
CA ARG A 19 -2.95 1.81 -18.55
C ARG A 19 -3.29 2.78 -19.67
N ILE A 20 -3.55 4.06 -19.35
CA ILE A 20 -3.81 5.09 -20.37
C ILE A 20 -2.62 5.19 -21.32
N GLN A 21 -2.89 5.28 -22.62
CA GLN A 21 -1.83 5.49 -23.59
C GLN A 21 -1.27 6.92 -23.48
N TRP A 22 0.03 7.08 -23.61
CA TRP A 22 0.68 8.39 -23.49
C TRP A 22 0.14 9.42 -24.50
N LYS A 23 -0.29 8.97 -25.67
CA LYS A 23 -0.94 9.83 -26.68
C LYS A 23 -2.26 10.40 -26.12
N ASP A 24 -3.08 9.54 -25.50
CA ASP A 24 -4.38 9.92 -24.97
C ASP A 24 -4.22 10.80 -23.73
N LEU A 25 -3.27 10.46 -22.86
CA LEU A 25 -2.90 11.30 -21.72
C LEU A 25 -2.44 12.68 -22.19
N GLY A 26 -1.59 12.72 -23.20
CA GLY A 26 -1.12 13.99 -23.80
C GLY A 26 -2.27 14.84 -24.35
N ALA A 27 -3.28 14.24 -24.96
CA ALA A 27 -4.46 14.96 -25.41
C ALA A 27 -5.22 15.67 -24.28
N HIS A 28 -5.27 15.07 -23.06
CA HIS A 28 -5.90 15.68 -21.90
C HIS A 28 -5.16 16.90 -21.36
N ILE A 29 -3.83 16.94 -21.53
CA ILE A 29 -2.96 17.99 -20.96
C ILE A 29 -2.28 18.85 -22.01
N HIS A 30 -2.75 18.78 -23.26
CA HIS A 30 -2.23 19.54 -24.42
C HIS A 30 -0.73 19.32 -24.68
N MET A 31 -0.28 18.05 -24.58
CA MET A 31 1.10 17.65 -24.84
C MET A 31 1.17 16.51 -25.86
N THR A 32 2.34 16.34 -26.48
CA THR A 32 2.60 15.15 -27.31
C THR A 32 2.82 13.91 -26.43
N GLY A 33 2.45 12.73 -26.92
CA GLY A 33 2.69 11.48 -26.19
C GLY A 33 4.17 11.25 -25.87
N GLN A 34 5.09 11.70 -26.72
CA GLN A 34 6.53 11.63 -26.46
C GLN A 34 6.96 12.53 -25.29
N ALA A 35 6.42 13.75 -25.21
CA ALA A 35 6.70 14.66 -24.11
C ALA A 35 6.16 14.12 -22.77
N VAL A 36 4.95 13.50 -22.79
CA VAL A 36 4.38 12.79 -21.66
C VAL A 36 5.27 11.64 -21.23
N GLY A 37 5.69 10.77 -22.15
CA GLY A 37 6.57 9.64 -21.85
C GLY A 37 7.88 10.07 -21.19
N ASN A 38 8.50 11.17 -21.66
CA ASN A 38 9.71 11.72 -21.06
C ASN A 38 9.48 12.21 -19.62
N ARG A 39 8.31 12.80 -19.33
CA ARG A 39 7.95 13.24 -17.99
C ARG A 39 7.70 12.05 -17.06
N ILE A 40 6.94 11.05 -17.52
CA ILE A 40 6.68 9.81 -16.75
C ILE A 40 8.01 9.15 -16.40
N LYS A 41 8.92 9.00 -17.36
CA LYS A 41 10.25 8.43 -17.10
C LYS A 41 11.02 9.19 -16.02
N LYS A 42 10.99 10.52 -16.01
CA LYS A 42 11.62 11.33 -14.96
C LYS A 42 10.95 11.13 -13.58
N LEU A 43 9.61 10.98 -13.55
CA LEU A 43 8.86 10.69 -12.32
C LEU A 43 9.21 9.31 -11.76
N GLU A 44 9.45 8.31 -12.62
CA GLU A 44 9.92 6.98 -12.25
C GLU A 44 11.37 7.02 -11.74
N GLU A 45 12.28 7.62 -12.50
CA GLU A 45 13.70 7.74 -12.15
C GLU A 45 13.94 8.52 -10.86
N SER A 46 13.10 9.52 -10.56
CA SER A 46 13.15 10.28 -9.30
C SER A 46 12.45 9.61 -8.13
N GLY A 47 11.82 8.44 -8.35
CA GLY A 47 11.10 7.69 -7.31
C GLY A 47 9.76 8.30 -6.88
N VAL A 48 9.24 9.29 -7.60
CA VAL A 48 7.88 9.82 -7.38
C VAL A 48 6.85 8.74 -7.76
N ILE A 49 7.01 8.10 -8.90
CA ILE A 49 6.30 6.87 -9.24
C ILE A 49 7.19 5.71 -8.77
N LYS A 50 6.74 5.01 -7.74
CA LYS A 50 7.49 3.88 -7.17
C LYS A 50 7.20 2.55 -7.87
N ALA A 51 5.95 2.35 -8.29
CA ALA A 51 5.48 1.14 -8.96
C ALA A 51 4.11 1.36 -9.57
N TYR A 52 3.75 0.49 -10.51
CA TYR A 52 2.38 0.28 -10.98
C TYR A 52 1.85 -1.00 -10.35
N SER A 53 0.64 -0.95 -9.82
CA SER A 53 0.03 -2.09 -9.13
C SER A 53 -1.38 -2.35 -9.63
N LEU A 54 -1.88 -3.55 -9.34
CA LEU A 54 -3.25 -3.96 -9.59
C LEU A 54 -4.07 -3.89 -8.31
N ILE A 55 -5.30 -3.46 -8.44
CA ILE A 55 -6.33 -3.64 -7.43
C ILE A 55 -7.10 -4.88 -7.82
N VAL A 56 -7.12 -5.87 -6.93
CA VAL A 56 -7.87 -7.10 -7.13
C VAL A 56 -8.98 -7.20 -6.09
N ASP A 57 -10.04 -7.91 -6.45
CA ASP A 57 -11.10 -8.27 -5.51
C ASP A 57 -10.58 -9.40 -4.61
N ASP A 58 -10.33 -9.09 -3.35
CA ASP A 58 -9.76 -10.02 -2.38
C ASP A 58 -10.58 -11.30 -2.25
N MET A 59 -11.91 -11.19 -2.22
CA MET A 59 -12.80 -12.35 -2.11
C MET A 59 -12.68 -13.28 -3.32
N LYS A 60 -12.51 -12.72 -4.51
CA LYS A 60 -12.36 -13.51 -5.75
C LYS A 60 -11.03 -14.23 -5.86
N VAL A 61 -10.02 -13.76 -5.15
CA VAL A 61 -8.70 -14.41 -5.07
C VAL A 61 -8.52 -15.23 -3.79
N GLY A 62 -9.60 -15.43 -3.01
CA GLY A 62 -9.61 -16.30 -1.84
C GLY A 62 -9.20 -15.63 -0.53
N LEU A 63 -8.85 -14.35 -0.51
CA LEU A 63 -8.48 -13.63 0.71
C LEU A 63 -9.74 -13.17 1.47
N SER A 64 -10.27 -14.07 2.29
CA SER A 64 -11.59 -13.90 2.91
C SER A 64 -11.57 -13.08 4.20
N PHE A 65 -10.40 -12.91 4.83
CA PHE A 65 -10.28 -12.23 6.12
C PHE A 65 -9.28 -11.09 6.02
N THR A 66 -9.72 -9.90 6.42
CA THR A 66 -8.85 -8.76 6.70
C THR A 66 -8.83 -8.49 8.18
N ALA A 67 -7.66 -8.34 8.78
CA ALA A 67 -7.51 -8.01 10.18
C ALA A 67 -6.52 -6.87 10.40
N PHE A 68 -6.75 -6.11 11.46
CA PHE A 68 -5.86 -5.08 11.97
C PHE A 68 -5.28 -5.56 13.30
N VAL A 69 -3.96 -5.53 13.40
CA VAL A 69 -3.25 -6.05 14.56
C VAL A 69 -2.36 -4.95 15.14
N ILE A 70 -2.53 -4.68 16.42
CA ILE A 70 -1.66 -3.77 17.16
C ILE A 70 -0.69 -4.62 17.98
N ILE A 71 0.61 -4.39 17.83
CA ILE A 71 1.67 -5.11 18.52
C ILE A 71 2.23 -4.28 19.66
N TYR A 72 2.35 -4.93 20.81
CA TYR A 72 2.99 -4.42 22.01
C TYR A 72 4.28 -5.23 22.23
N MET A 73 5.42 -4.69 21.78
CA MET A 73 6.71 -5.38 21.80
C MET A 73 7.12 -5.77 23.23
N LYS A 74 7.60 -6.99 23.41
CA LYS A 74 8.20 -7.46 24.68
C LYS A 74 9.65 -7.00 24.86
N THR A 75 10.32 -6.69 23.75
CA THR A 75 11.74 -6.34 23.75
C THR A 75 11.99 -5.10 22.91
N ALA A 76 13.16 -4.48 23.09
CA ALA A 76 13.63 -3.37 22.26
C ALA A 76 14.21 -3.83 20.89
N ASN A 77 14.18 -5.13 20.58
CA ASN A 77 14.72 -5.66 19.33
C ASN A 77 13.74 -5.50 18.16
N HIS A 78 13.58 -4.26 17.72
CA HIS A 78 12.72 -3.90 16.60
C HIS A 78 13.20 -4.49 15.28
N ASP A 79 14.52 -4.63 15.07
CA ASP A 79 15.08 -5.13 13.81
C ASP A 79 14.69 -6.59 13.54
N SER A 80 14.66 -7.42 14.61
CA SER A 80 14.20 -8.80 14.49
C SER A 80 12.73 -8.87 14.07
N PHE A 81 11.89 -8.03 14.66
CA PHE A 81 10.47 -7.95 14.32
C PHE A 81 10.26 -7.45 12.87
N VAL A 82 10.97 -6.41 12.46
CA VAL A 82 10.88 -5.87 11.09
C VAL A 82 11.25 -6.95 10.06
N ARG A 83 12.34 -7.71 10.28
CA ARG A 83 12.69 -8.84 9.41
C ARG A 83 11.59 -9.91 9.39
N PHE A 84 11.06 -10.27 10.55
CA PHE A 84 9.96 -11.23 10.64
C PHE A 84 8.75 -10.78 9.80
N ILE A 85 8.34 -9.52 9.90
CA ILE A 85 7.20 -8.98 9.14
C ILE A 85 7.48 -8.94 7.63
N HIS A 86 8.70 -8.59 7.24
CA HIS A 86 9.10 -8.51 5.82
C HIS A 86 8.94 -9.84 5.08
N ASP A 87 9.13 -10.95 5.79
CA ASP A 87 9.03 -12.31 5.24
C ASP A 87 7.60 -12.87 5.26
N ARG A 88 6.58 -12.06 5.62
CA ARG A 88 5.20 -12.48 5.76
C ARG A 88 4.33 -11.93 4.63
N SER A 89 3.90 -12.81 3.72
CA SER A 89 3.02 -12.45 2.60
C SER A 89 1.61 -12.05 3.05
N GLU A 90 1.17 -12.55 4.20
CA GLU A 90 -0.11 -12.18 4.81
C GLU A 90 -0.13 -10.72 5.33
N VAL A 91 1.03 -10.11 5.58
CA VAL A 91 1.13 -8.71 6.02
C VAL A 91 1.13 -7.79 4.81
N ILE A 92 0.05 -7.04 4.64
CA ILE A 92 -0.13 -6.11 3.52
C ILE A 92 0.48 -4.74 3.82
N GLU A 93 0.33 -4.28 5.05
CA GLU A 93 0.86 -3.01 5.53
C GLU A 93 1.38 -3.16 6.96
N ALA A 94 2.47 -2.47 7.27
CA ALA A 94 3.03 -2.42 8.61
C ALA A 94 3.58 -1.02 8.88
N HIS A 95 3.15 -0.42 9.99
CA HIS A 95 3.60 0.89 10.41
C HIS A 95 4.11 0.85 11.83
N ARG A 96 5.32 1.39 12.06
CA ARG A 96 5.76 1.74 13.40
C ARG A 96 5.05 3.03 13.81
N VAL A 97 4.40 3.02 14.96
CA VAL A 97 3.56 4.12 15.42
C VAL A 97 4.09 4.73 16.70
N SER A 98 3.75 6.00 16.93
CA SER A 98 3.84 6.65 18.22
C SER A 98 2.48 6.55 18.91
N GLY A 99 2.45 6.31 20.21
CA GLY A 99 1.21 6.18 20.98
C GLY A 99 0.97 4.75 21.43
N GLU A 100 -0.27 4.29 21.33
CA GLU A 100 -0.64 2.95 21.79
C GLU A 100 -0.10 1.86 20.85
N GLY A 101 0.63 0.90 21.44
CA GLY A 101 1.32 -0.15 20.71
C GLY A 101 2.66 0.33 20.08
N CYS A 102 3.36 -0.58 19.43
CA CYS A 102 4.61 -0.29 18.72
C CYS A 102 4.44 -0.35 17.20
N TYR A 103 3.59 -1.26 16.73
CA TYR A 103 3.30 -1.44 15.31
C TYR A 103 1.82 -1.70 15.09
N HIS A 104 1.31 -1.14 13.97
CA HIS A 104 0.01 -1.46 13.44
C HIS A 104 0.19 -2.22 12.12
N LEU A 105 -0.44 -3.37 12.03
CA LEU A 105 -0.40 -4.23 10.87
C LEU A 105 -1.79 -4.33 10.25
N LYS A 106 -1.84 -4.34 8.91
CA LYS A 106 -2.99 -4.81 8.15
C LYS A 106 -2.62 -6.14 7.53
N ILE A 107 -3.39 -7.17 7.82
CA ILE A 107 -3.16 -8.53 7.32
C ILE A 107 -4.36 -9.02 6.52
N LYS A 108 -4.08 -9.85 5.51
CA LYS A 108 -5.09 -10.55 4.72
C LYS A 108 -4.75 -12.02 4.67
N VAL A 109 -5.74 -12.86 4.94
CA VAL A 109 -5.60 -14.33 4.98
C VAL A 109 -6.80 -15.02 4.35
N GLU A 110 -6.59 -16.24 3.90
CA GLU A 110 -7.62 -17.07 3.27
C GLU A 110 -8.54 -17.73 4.30
N SER A 111 -8.02 -18.03 5.49
CA SER A 111 -8.74 -18.78 6.52
C SER A 111 -8.42 -18.33 7.94
N GLN A 112 -9.31 -18.69 8.86
CA GLN A 112 -9.08 -18.51 10.30
C GLN A 112 -7.87 -19.30 10.79
N GLU A 113 -7.61 -20.48 10.21
CA GLU A 113 -6.45 -21.29 10.57
C GLU A 113 -5.14 -20.54 10.23
N GLN A 114 -5.04 -19.96 9.04
CA GLN A 114 -3.88 -19.17 8.63
C GLN A 114 -3.70 -17.95 9.55
N LEU A 115 -4.79 -17.27 9.92
CA LEU A 115 -4.77 -16.19 10.90
C LEU A 115 -4.17 -16.66 12.22
N ASN A 116 -4.68 -17.77 12.78
CA ASN A 116 -4.20 -18.30 14.05
C ASN A 116 -2.71 -18.68 14.01
N LEU A 117 -2.25 -19.28 12.91
CA LEU A 117 -0.82 -19.60 12.71
C LEU A 117 0.06 -18.35 12.73
N PHE A 118 -0.38 -17.29 12.07
CA PHE A 118 0.32 -16.01 12.08
C PHE A 118 0.35 -15.40 13.49
N LEU A 119 -0.79 -15.34 14.18
CA LEU A 119 -0.91 -14.77 15.52
C LEU A 119 -0.06 -15.52 16.55
N ASN A 120 0.03 -16.84 16.45
CA ASN A 120 0.89 -17.65 17.32
C ASN A 120 2.37 -17.30 17.17
N LYS A 121 2.84 -17.09 15.92
CA LYS A 121 4.22 -16.65 15.68
C LYS A 121 4.47 -15.21 16.15
N LEU A 122 3.44 -14.39 16.12
CA LEU A 122 3.52 -13.01 16.56
C LEU A 122 3.80 -12.89 18.07
N LEU A 123 3.31 -13.86 18.87
CA LEU A 123 3.52 -13.92 20.31
C LEU A 123 5.00 -14.06 20.72
N ASP A 124 5.86 -14.55 19.83
CA ASP A 124 7.31 -14.59 20.07
C ASP A 124 7.92 -13.18 20.18
N HIS A 125 7.29 -12.19 19.54
CA HIS A 125 7.74 -10.81 19.50
C HIS A 125 7.05 -9.89 20.50
N GLY A 126 5.77 -10.13 20.76
CA GLY A 126 4.99 -9.27 21.66
C GLY A 126 3.58 -9.75 21.89
N ASN A 127 2.87 -9.04 22.76
CA ASN A 127 1.44 -9.19 22.88
C ASN A 127 0.76 -8.41 21.74
N TYR A 128 -0.49 -8.72 21.47
CA TYR A 128 -1.23 -8.04 20.40
C TYR A 128 -2.70 -7.81 20.76
N SER A 129 -3.29 -6.83 20.12
CA SER A 129 -4.75 -6.68 19.98
C SER A 129 -5.15 -6.97 18.55
N LEU A 130 -6.22 -7.75 18.35
CA LEU A 130 -6.73 -8.15 17.05
C LEU A 130 -8.11 -7.55 16.82
N HIS A 131 -8.29 -6.94 15.64
CA HIS A 131 -9.57 -6.43 15.16
C HIS A 131 -9.84 -7.00 13.78
N LEU A 132 -10.90 -7.82 13.65
CA LEU A 132 -11.34 -8.31 12.35
C LEU A 132 -12.15 -7.21 11.64
N SER A 133 -11.85 -6.98 10.36
CA SER A 133 -12.65 -6.13 9.52
C SER A 133 -13.98 -6.83 9.22
N ILE A 134 -15.09 -6.20 9.59
CA ILE A 134 -16.43 -6.70 9.26
C ILE A 134 -16.92 -6.16 7.91
N GLN A 135 -16.39 -5.03 7.48
CA GLN A 135 -16.73 -4.39 6.22
C GLN A 135 -15.65 -3.39 5.82
N GLU A 136 -15.22 -3.41 4.57
CA GLU A 136 -14.45 -2.33 4.00
C GLU A 136 -15.39 -1.20 3.58
N VAL A 137 -15.31 -0.07 4.27
CA VAL A 137 -16.21 1.07 4.03
C VAL A 137 -15.71 1.94 2.88
N LYS A 138 -14.39 2.02 2.72
CA LYS A 138 -13.76 2.81 1.67
C LYS A 138 -12.38 2.25 1.38
N GLN A 139 -12.15 1.96 0.11
CA GLN A 139 -10.81 1.70 -0.43
C GLN A 139 -10.48 2.83 -1.40
N HIS A 140 -9.40 3.55 -1.15
CA HIS A 140 -9.02 4.66 -2.02
C HIS A 140 -7.57 4.50 -2.46
N HIS A 141 -7.39 4.44 -3.78
CA HIS A 141 -6.08 4.26 -4.40
C HIS A 141 -5.60 5.51 -5.15
N SER A 142 -6.32 6.64 -5.04
CA SER A 142 -5.94 7.85 -5.74
C SER A 142 -5.37 8.92 -4.81
N LEU A 143 -4.34 9.59 -5.27
CA LEU A 143 -3.69 10.74 -4.63
C LEU A 143 -4.52 12.03 -4.74
N THR A 144 -5.81 11.96 -5.05
CA THR A 144 -6.65 13.12 -5.35
C THR A 144 -6.64 14.20 -4.28
N ALA A 145 -6.38 13.86 -3.03
CA ALA A 145 -6.30 14.84 -1.94
C ALA A 145 -4.99 15.64 -1.92
N ALA A 146 -3.89 15.07 -2.46
CA ALA A 146 -2.57 15.70 -2.48
C ALA A 146 -2.29 16.48 -3.78
N LEU A 147 -3.13 16.25 -4.82
CA LEU A 147 -2.95 16.80 -6.17
C LEU A 147 -3.92 17.97 -6.46
N ARG A 148 -4.16 18.81 -5.47
CA ARG A 148 -4.97 20.04 -5.62
C ARG A 148 -4.13 21.19 -6.15
#